data_00727c259eaac3f9585d168ec6d0176b
#
_entry.id   00727c259eaac3f9585d168ec6d0176b
#
_cell.length_a   1.000
_cell.length_b   1.000
_cell.length_c   1.000
_cell.angle_alpha   90.00
_cell.angle_beta   90.00
_cell.angle_gamma   90.00
#
_symmetry.space_group_name_H-M   'P 1'
#
loop_
_entity.id
_entity.type
_entity.pdbx_description
1 polymer ?
#
loop_
_entity_poly.entity_id
_entity_poly.type
_entity_poly.pdbx_seq_one_letter_code
_entity_poly.pdbx_strand_id
1 'polypeptide(L)'
;AYSTLHDYIAEAKRKGIKLFAITDHGPDMADAPHYWHFVNMRIWPRIVEGVGILRGIEANIKNIAGEIDCTGPMLTSLDFIIAGFHEPVFAPQDKETHTQAMIAAMASGNVHMISHPGNPKFPVDIPAIAAAAAKYQVALEINNSSFVSSRVGSEQNCQAIAAAVRDAGGWLALGSDSHTAFTLGEFTECQKILDAVDFPQDRILNVTPRRFLNFLESRGMPSIPEFADF
;
A
#
# COMPACT_ATOMS: atom_id res chain seq x y z
N ALA A 1 -12.36 -8.07 -3.87
CA ALA A 1 -13.33 -7.03 -3.49
C ALA A 1 -14.77 -7.40 -3.88
N TYR A 2 -15.78 -6.78 -3.22
CA TYR A 2 -17.21 -7.06 -3.45
C TYR A 2 -17.89 -6.01 -4.35
N SER A 3 -17.24 -4.87 -4.60
CA SER A 3 -17.72 -3.82 -5.50
C SER A 3 -16.99 -3.85 -6.84
N THR A 4 -17.66 -3.38 -7.88
CA THR A 4 -17.06 -3.27 -9.20
C THR A 4 -16.21 -1.99 -9.32
N LEU A 5 -15.37 -1.92 -10.37
CA LEU A 5 -14.62 -0.70 -10.68
C LEU A 5 -15.56 0.52 -10.88
N HIS A 6 -16.76 0.31 -11.46
CA HIS A 6 -17.75 1.37 -11.63
C HIS A 6 -18.28 1.89 -10.27
N ASP A 7 -18.51 1.00 -9.31
CA ASP A 7 -18.94 1.41 -7.97
C ASP A 7 -17.87 2.26 -7.28
N TYR A 8 -16.59 1.86 -7.40
CA TYR A 8 -15.47 2.62 -6.85
C TYR A 8 -15.31 4.00 -7.50
N ILE A 9 -15.49 4.10 -8.82
CA ILE A 9 -15.44 5.39 -9.54
C ILE A 9 -16.58 6.31 -9.08
N ALA A 10 -17.80 5.78 -8.99
CA ALA A 10 -18.96 6.55 -8.52
C ALA A 10 -18.75 7.08 -7.08
N GLU A 11 -18.25 6.23 -6.21
CA GLU A 11 -17.97 6.62 -4.81
C GLU A 11 -16.79 7.59 -4.70
N ALA A 12 -15.72 7.37 -5.45
CA ALA A 12 -14.60 8.31 -5.52
C ALA A 12 -15.05 9.71 -5.95
N LYS A 13 -15.87 9.78 -7.00
CA LYS A 13 -16.46 11.03 -7.47
C LYS A 13 -17.31 11.69 -6.38
N ARG A 14 -18.19 10.91 -5.71
CA ARG A 14 -19.04 11.42 -4.62
C ARG A 14 -18.24 11.98 -3.46
N LYS A 15 -17.11 11.35 -3.11
CA LYS A 15 -16.20 11.78 -2.02
C LYS A 15 -15.15 12.80 -2.45
N GLY A 16 -15.09 13.18 -3.73
CA GLY A 16 -14.09 14.12 -4.26
C GLY A 16 -12.68 13.53 -4.39
N ILE A 17 -12.54 12.21 -4.34
CA ILE A 17 -11.28 11.51 -4.56
C ILE A 17 -10.93 11.58 -6.04
N LYS A 18 -9.75 12.10 -6.34
CA LYS A 18 -9.30 12.34 -7.71
C LYS A 18 -8.52 11.17 -8.31
N LEU A 19 -7.83 10.40 -7.46
CA LEU A 19 -6.98 9.29 -7.86
C LEU A 19 -7.09 8.18 -6.82
N PHE A 20 -7.25 6.94 -7.26
CA PHE A 20 -7.15 5.75 -6.39
C PHE A 20 -6.47 4.59 -7.13
N ALA A 21 -5.97 3.62 -6.38
CA ALA A 21 -5.40 2.39 -6.91
C ALA A 21 -6.31 1.20 -6.59
N ILE A 22 -6.46 0.29 -7.55
CA ILE A 22 -6.96 -1.06 -7.30
C ILE A 22 -5.77 -1.95 -7.01
N THR A 23 -5.79 -2.60 -5.86
CA THR A 23 -4.66 -3.40 -5.33
C THR A 23 -5.17 -4.72 -4.77
N ASP A 24 -5.82 -5.53 -5.60
CA ASP A 24 -6.23 -6.87 -5.20
C ASP A 24 -5.02 -7.70 -4.74
N HIS A 25 -5.25 -8.68 -3.85
CA HIS A 25 -4.22 -9.59 -3.37
C HIS A 25 -3.49 -10.31 -4.50
N GLY A 26 -2.20 -10.53 -4.32
CA GLY A 26 -1.35 -11.25 -5.25
C GLY A 26 -1.76 -12.72 -5.42
N PRO A 27 -1.37 -13.33 -6.55
CA PRO A 27 -1.93 -14.62 -7.01
C PRO A 27 -1.63 -15.84 -6.13
N ASP A 28 -0.71 -15.76 -5.18
CA ASP A 28 -0.44 -16.86 -4.24
C ASP A 28 -1.50 -16.96 -3.11
N MET A 29 -2.38 -15.95 -2.96
CA MET A 29 -3.57 -16.08 -2.13
C MET A 29 -4.62 -16.94 -2.82
N ALA A 30 -5.25 -17.87 -2.07
CA ALA A 30 -6.21 -18.83 -2.63
C ALA A 30 -7.47 -18.19 -3.24
N ASP A 31 -7.86 -17.01 -2.76
CA ASP A 31 -9.02 -16.24 -3.21
C ASP A 31 -8.66 -15.07 -4.15
N ALA A 32 -7.37 -14.95 -4.50
CA ALA A 32 -6.88 -13.89 -5.37
C ALA A 32 -7.19 -14.14 -6.86
N PRO A 33 -7.22 -13.09 -7.67
CA PRO A 33 -7.29 -13.24 -9.11
C PRO A 33 -6.05 -13.95 -9.68
N HIS A 34 -6.24 -14.66 -10.79
CA HIS A 34 -5.13 -15.20 -11.58
C HIS A 34 -4.22 -14.06 -12.08
N TYR A 35 -2.92 -14.31 -12.25
CA TYR A 35 -1.94 -13.28 -12.67
C TYR A 35 -2.33 -12.53 -13.96
N TRP A 36 -3.11 -13.14 -14.86
CA TRP A 36 -3.63 -12.48 -16.05
C TRP A 36 -4.56 -11.30 -15.73
N HIS A 37 -5.26 -11.33 -14.61
CA HIS A 37 -6.07 -10.20 -14.16
C HIS A 37 -5.22 -8.94 -14.06
N PHE A 38 -4.08 -9.02 -13.37
CA PHE A 38 -3.17 -7.89 -13.16
C PHE A 38 -2.57 -7.39 -14.49
N VAL A 39 -2.09 -8.28 -15.35
CA VAL A 39 -1.56 -7.91 -16.67
C VAL A 39 -2.64 -7.30 -17.56
N ASN A 40 -3.88 -7.77 -17.46
CA ASN A 40 -5.00 -7.26 -18.26
C ASN A 40 -5.59 -5.94 -17.75
N MET A 41 -5.22 -5.45 -16.57
CA MET A 41 -5.63 -4.10 -16.12
C MET A 41 -5.26 -3.01 -17.13
N ARG A 42 -4.31 -3.28 -18.03
CA ARG A 42 -3.93 -2.40 -19.15
C ARG A 42 -5.10 -1.97 -20.06
N ILE A 43 -6.21 -2.72 -20.08
CA ILE A 43 -7.41 -2.38 -20.86
C ILE A 43 -8.26 -1.29 -20.20
N TRP A 44 -8.04 -1.00 -18.91
CA TRP A 44 -8.81 0.02 -18.22
C TRP A 44 -8.43 1.41 -18.70
N PRO A 45 -9.42 2.29 -18.93
CA PRO A 45 -9.12 3.70 -19.12
C PRO A 45 -8.43 4.26 -17.88
N ARG A 46 -7.51 5.21 -18.09
CA ARG A 46 -6.78 5.85 -16.99
C ARG A 46 -7.63 6.82 -16.19
N ILE A 47 -8.59 7.46 -16.87
CA ILE A 47 -9.49 8.46 -16.27
C ILE A 47 -10.91 8.13 -16.67
N VAL A 48 -11.80 8.05 -15.70
CA VAL A 48 -13.23 7.89 -15.90
C VAL A 48 -13.97 8.93 -15.04
N GLU A 49 -14.80 9.74 -15.65
CA GLU A 49 -15.57 10.80 -14.99
C GLU A 49 -14.72 11.77 -14.12
N GLY A 50 -13.47 12.02 -14.54
CA GLY A 50 -12.53 12.86 -13.83
C GLY A 50 -11.82 12.20 -12.63
N VAL A 51 -11.97 10.89 -12.48
CA VAL A 51 -11.27 10.07 -11.48
C VAL A 51 -10.17 9.26 -12.15
N GLY A 52 -8.95 9.40 -11.69
CA GLY A 52 -7.78 8.63 -12.13
C GLY A 52 -7.73 7.24 -11.49
N ILE A 53 -7.31 6.24 -12.26
CA ILE A 53 -7.24 4.84 -11.83
C ILE A 53 -5.81 4.34 -12.01
N LEU A 54 -5.14 4.02 -10.91
CA LEU A 54 -3.86 3.31 -10.91
C LEU A 54 -4.10 1.79 -10.89
N ARG A 55 -3.26 1.10 -11.65
CA ARG A 55 -3.24 -0.36 -11.74
C ARG A 55 -2.24 -0.88 -10.73
N GLY A 56 -2.70 -1.59 -9.72
CA GLY A 56 -1.83 -2.03 -8.65
C GLY A 56 -2.06 -3.47 -8.23
N ILE A 57 -1.31 -3.88 -7.23
CA ILE A 57 -1.36 -5.19 -6.59
C ILE A 57 -1.00 -5.05 -5.12
N GLU A 58 -1.67 -5.79 -4.26
CA GLU A 58 -1.17 -6.10 -2.93
C GLU A 58 -0.49 -7.47 -2.97
N ALA A 59 0.81 -7.46 -3.25
CA ALA A 59 1.63 -8.65 -3.35
C ALA A 59 1.90 -9.27 -1.97
N ASN A 60 2.07 -10.59 -1.95
CA ASN A 60 2.43 -11.32 -0.75
C ASN A 60 3.96 -11.42 -0.63
N ILE A 61 4.52 -11.08 0.54
CA ILE A 61 5.91 -11.45 0.88
C ILE A 61 5.91 -12.94 1.21
N LYS A 62 6.72 -13.73 0.51
CA LYS A 62 6.65 -15.20 0.50
C LYS A 62 7.64 -15.88 1.42
N ASN A 63 8.77 -15.25 1.69
CA ASN A 63 9.87 -15.85 2.43
C ASN A 63 10.80 -14.77 3.03
N ILE A 64 11.77 -15.23 3.81
CA ILE A 64 12.76 -14.37 4.48
C ILE A 64 13.66 -13.60 3.48
N ALA A 65 13.81 -14.08 2.24
CA ALA A 65 14.54 -13.37 1.20
C ALA A 65 13.76 -12.19 0.62
N GLY A 66 12.51 -11.95 1.07
CA GLY A 66 11.67 -10.85 0.64
C GLY A 66 11.11 -11.02 -0.77
N GLU A 67 11.09 -12.25 -1.29
CA GLU A 67 10.44 -12.54 -2.56
C GLU A 67 8.95 -12.26 -2.47
N ILE A 68 8.39 -11.69 -3.55
CA ILE A 68 6.96 -11.40 -3.67
C ILE A 68 6.34 -12.17 -4.81
N ASP A 69 5.03 -12.36 -4.78
CA ASP A 69 4.30 -13.04 -5.85
C ASP A 69 3.94 -12.14 -7.05
N CYS A 70 4.29 -10.86 -7.01
CA CYS A 70 4.27 -9.98 -8.18
C CYS A 70 5.56 -10.18 -8.97
N THR A 71 5.50 -10.94 -10.06
CA THR A 71 6.68 -11.34 -10.85
C THR A 71 6.45 -11.21 -12.36
N GLY A 72 7.54 -11.30 -13.14
CA GLY A 72 7.47 -11.32 -14.60
C GLY A 72 6.71 -10.12 -15.19
N PRO A 73 5.73 -10.37 -16.10
CA PRO A 73 5.00 -9.28 -16.76
C PRO A 73 4.21 -8.37 -15.82
N MET A 74 3.85 -8.82 -14.61
CA MET A 74 3.14 -7.97 -13.64
C MET A 74 3.99 -6.77 -13.20
N LEU A 75 5.30 -6.97 -12.97
CA LEU A 75 6.23 -5.90 -12.56
C LEU A 75 6.28 -4.74 -13.55
N THR A 76 6.06 -5.01 -14.84
CA THR A 76 6.13 -3.99 -15.91
C THR A 76 4.76 -3.48 -16.36
N SER A 77 3.68 -4.16 -15.95
CA SER A 77 2.31 -3.81 -16.35
C SER A 77 1.57 -2.98 -15.30
N LEU A 78 2.04 -3.02 -14.06
CA LEU A 78 1.43 -2.33 -12.93
C LEU A 78 2.15 -1.03 -12.61
N ASP A 79 1.37 -0.05 -12.16
CA ASP A 79 1.86 1.27 -11.76
C ASP A 79 2.30 1.30 -10.30
N PHE A 80 1.65 0.49 -9.48
CA PHE A 80 1.80 0.54 -8.02
C PHE A 80 1.83 -0.86 -7.42
N ILE A 81 2.90 -1.19 -6.72
CA ILE A 81 3.10 -2.49 -6.06
C ILE A 81 3.25 -2.23 -4.57
N ILE A 82 2.29 -2.72 -3.80
CA ILE A 82 2.39 -2.84 -2.36
C ILE A 82 2.68 -4.28 -1.99
N ALA A 83 3.30 -4.51 -0.84
CA ALA A 83 3.63 -5.85 -0.37
C ALA A 83 3.41 -5.97 1.13
N GLY A 84 2.89 -7.11 1.56
CA GLY A 84 2.63 -7.38 2.97
C GLY A 84 2.64 -8.86 3.30
N PHE A 85 2.44 -9.15 4.58
CA PHE A 85 2.30 -10.53 5.06
C PHE A 85 0.84 -10.93 5.16
N HIS A 86 0.52 -12.09 4.59
CA HIS A 86 -0.77 -12.73 4.70
C HIS A 86 -0.60 -14.19 5.14
N GLU A 87 -1.30 -14.60 6.20
CA GLU A 87 -1.12 -15.93 6.83
C GLU A 87 -1.19 -17.11 5.85
N PRO A 88 -2.07 -17.11 4.82
CA PRO A 88 -2.12 -18.22 3.87
C PRO A 88 -0.85 -18.40 3.03
N VAL A 89 -0.05 -17.34 2.85
CA VAL A 89 1.17 -17.36 2.03
C VAL A 89 2.43 -17.40 2.88
N PHE A 90 2.46 -16.65 3.97
CA PHE A 90 3.58 -16.60 4.91
C PHE A 90 3.03 -16.78 6.33
N ALA A 91 3.21 -17.96 6.88
CA ALA A 91 2.78 -18.24 8.26
C ALA A 91 3.53 -17.33 9.25
N PRO A 92 2.86 -16.80 10.30
CA PRO A 92 3.51 -16.02 11.33
C PRO A 92 4.71 -16.74 11.95
N GLN A 93 5.80 -16.00 12.14
CA GLN A 93 7.06 -16.47 12.71
C GLN A 93 7.54 -15.50 13.79
N ASP A 94 8.84 -15.49 14.08
CA ASP A 94 9.42 -14.57 15.03
C ASP A 94 9.64 -13.16 14.42
N LYS A 95 9.86 -12.21 15.32
CA LYS A 95 10.05 -10.80 14.97
C LYS A 95 11.25 -10.57 14.03
N GLU A 96 12.34 -11.32 14.22
CA GLU A 96 13.54 -11.16 13.41
C GLU A 96 13.30 -11.61 11.97
N THR A 97 12.67 -12.76 11.79
CA THR A 97 12.30 -13.29 10.47
C THR A 97 11.38 -12.33 9.70
N HIS A 98 10.34 -11.79 10.34
CA HIS A 98 9.47 -10.81 9.71
C HIS A 98 10.22 -9.53 9.31
N THR A 99 11.07 -9.04 10.21
CA THR A 99 11.86 -7.82 9.98
C THR A 99 12.79 -8.01 8.78
N GLN A 100 13.52 -9.12 8.74
CA GLN A 100 14.43 -9.43 7.63
C GLN A 100 13.69 -9.56 6.30
N ALA A 101 12.58 -10.31 6.26
CA ALA A 101 11.77 -10.49 5.06
C ALA A 101 11.24 -9.16 4.52
N MET A 102 10.72 -8.30 5.41
CA MET A 102 10.20 -6.99 5.03
C MET A 102 11.30 -6.06 4.52
N ILE A 103 12.46 -6.02 5.18
CA ILE A 103 13.62 -5.24 4.72
C ILE A 103 14.12 -5.75 3.37
N ALA A 104 14.19 -7.06 3.17
CA ALA A 104 14.60 -7.66 1.91
C ALA A 104 13.62 -7.32 0.77
N ALA A 105 12.32 -7.36 1.03
CA ALA A 105 11.30 -6.91 0.07
C ALA A 105 11.48 -5.44 -0.33
N MET A 106 11.70 -4.54 0.64
CA MET A 106 12.00 -3.14 0.35
C MET A 106 13.30 -2.96 -0.46
N ALA A 107 14.33 -3.74 -0.15
CA ALA A 107 15.62 -3.69 -0.83
C ALA A 107 15.58 -4.21 -2.27
N SER A 108 14.58 -4.99 -2.64
CA SER A 108 14.43 -5.54 -3.99
C SER A 108 14.25 -4.47 -5.08
N GLY A 109 13.79 -3.27 -4.69
CA GLY A 109 13.47 -2.18 -5.61
C GLY A 109 12.10 -2.30 -6.30
N ASN A 110 11.42 -3.43 -6.16
CA ASN A 110 10.13 -3.69 -6.81
C ASN A 110 8.92 -3.22 -6.00
N VAL A 111 9.09 -2.95 -4.70
CA VAL A 111 8.00 -2.58 -3.79
C VAL A 111 7.98 -1.07 -3.58
N HIS A 112 6.82 -0.45 -3.73
CA HIS A 112 6.62 0.98 -3.51
C HIS A 112 6.12 1.29 -2.09
N MET A 113 5.36 0.36 -1.49
CA MET A 113 4.80 0.50 -0.15
C MET A 113 4.71 -0.85 0.55
N ILE A 114 4.93 -0.87 1.86
CA ILE A 114 4.61 -2.02 2.71
C ILE A 114 3.21 -1.84 3.27
N SER A 115 2.31 -2.81 3.04
CA SER A 115 0.96 -2.80 3.57
C SER A 115 0.92 -3.24 5.04
N HIS A 116 0.06 -2.60 5.80
CA HIS A 116 -0.32 -2.91 7.19
C HIS A 116 0.81 -3.45 8.11
N PRO A 117 2.00 -2.82 8.15
CA PRO A 117 3.15 -3.33 8.92
C PRO A 117 2.93 -3.34 10.45
N GLY A 118 1.85 -2.70 10.91
CA GLY A 118 1.44 -2.69 12.32
C GLY A 118 0.69 -3.95 12.79
N ASN A 119 0.44 -4.91 11.91
CA ASN A 119 -0.30 -6.13 12.24
C ASN A 119 0.38 -6.92 13.38
N PRO A 120 -0.26 -7.10 14.56
CA PRO A 120 0.36 -7.78 15.71
C PRO A 120 0.68 -9.26 15.47
N LYS A 121 0.06 -9.90 14.49
CA LYS A 121 0.37 -11.28 14.10
C LYS A 121 1.76 -11.42 13.45
N PHE A 122 2.28 -10.35 12.89
CA PHE A 122 3.58 -10.29 12.25
C PHE A 122 4.46 -9.25 12.93
N PRO A 123 4.89 -9.49 14.18
CA PRO A 123 5.72 -8.51 14.90
C PRO A 123 7.02 -8.21 14.15
N VAL A 124 7.42 -6.95 14.12
CA VAL A 124 8.63 -6.47 13.45
C VAL A 124 9.45 -5.56 14.35
N ASP A 125 10.71 -5.36 14.04
CA ASP A 125 11.53 -4.31 14.62
C ASP A 125 11.20 -2.98 13.95
N ILE A 126 10.35 -2.19 14.62
CA ILE A 126 9.79 -0.95 14.07
C ILE A 126 10.89 0.06 13.69
N PRO A 127 11.89 0.36 14.55
CA PRO A 127 13.01 1.20 14.16
C PRO A 127 13.75 0.71 12.91
N ALA A 128 13.99 -0.60 12.81
CA ALA A 128 14.71 -1.19 11.70
C ALA A 128 13.94 -1.07 10.37
N ILE A 129 12.63 -1.37 10.38
CA ILE A 129 11.81 -1.22 9.16
C ILE A 129 11.61 0.24 8.76
N ALA A 130 11.49 1.19 9.70
CA ALA A 130 11.38 2.61 9.41
C ALA A 130 12.69 3.15 8.78
N ALA A 131 13.84 2.78 9.31
CA ALA A 131 15.15 3.14 8.74
C ALA A 131 15.33 2.55 7.33
N ALA A 132 14.93 1.28 7.12
CA ALA A 132 14.97 0.63 5.81
C ALA A 132 14.01 1.31 4.81
N ALA A 133 12.80 1.64 5.23
CA ALA A 133 11.81 2.34 4.40
C ALA A 133 12.35 3.70 3.93
N ALA A 134 12.95 4.48 4.81
CA ALA A 134 13.61 5.74 4.45
C ALA A 134 14.80 5.52 3.49
N LYS A 135 15.65 4.53 3.76
CA LYS A 135 16.82 4.19 2.94
C LYS A 135 16.43 3.77 1.52
N TYR A 136 15.44 2.90 1.39
CA TYR A 136 15.02 2.35 0.11
C TYR A 136 13.90 3.16 -0.56
N GLN A 137 13.49 4.28 0.04
CA GLN A 137 12.42 5.15 -0.46
C GLN A 137 11.11 4.38 -0.66
N VAL A 138 10.75 3.50 0.27
CA VAL A 138 9.49 2.76 0.31
C VAL A 138 8.59 3.39 1.36
N ALA A 139 7.30 3.55 1.08
CA ALA A 139 6.35 4.04 2.07
C ALA A 139 5.93 2.94 3.03
N LEU A 140 5.62 3.28 4.28
CA LEU A 140 4.90 2.39 5.19
C LEU A 140 3.44 2.82 5.28
N GLU A 141 2.53 1.85 5.30
CA GLU A 141 1.10 2.10 5.36
C GLU A 141 0.61 2.24 6.80
N ILE A 142 -0.27 3.22 7.02
CA ILE A 142 -1.22 3.21 8.14
C ILE A 142 -2.57 2.82 7.55
N ASN A 143 -3.04 1.62 7.90
CA ASN A 143 -4.20 0.99 7.28
C ASN A 143 -5.43 1.12 8.18
N ASN A 144 -6.48 1.80 7.70
CA ASN A 144 -7.67 2.10 8.49
C ASN A 144 -8.47 0.84 8.87
N SER A 145 -8.52 -0.17 8.00
CA SER A 145 -9.19 -1.44 8.25
C SER A 145 -8.58 -2.19 9.45
N SER A 146 -7.30 -1.96 9.73
CA SER A 146 -6.60 -2.56 10.88
C SER A 146 -7.17 -2.14 12.23
N PHE A 147 -7.92 -1.05 12.30
CA PHE A 147 -8.50 -0.55 13.56
C PHE A 147 -9.97 -0.91 13.72
N VAL A 148 -10.68 -1.21 12.63
CA VAL A 148 -12.14 -1.37 12.65
C VAL A 148 -12.61 -2.79 12.33
N SER A 149 -11.78 -3.63 11.69
CA SER A 149 -12.25 -4.95 11.24
C SER A 149 -11.22 -6.08 11.31
N SER A 150 -10.02 -5.92 10.77
CA SER A 150 -9.21 -7.08 10.39
C SER A 150 -8.03 -7.39 11.31
N ARG A 151 -7.34 -6.40 11.86
CA ARG A 151 -6.06 -6.55 12.60
C ARG A 151 -6.12 -5.86 13.95
N VAL A 152 -7.13 -6.24 14.76
CA VAL A 152 -7.36 -5.67 16.10
C VAL A 152 -6.08 -5.72 16.94
N GLY A 153 -5.76 -4.59 17.61
CA GLY A 153 -4.55 -4.44 18.42
C GLY A 153 -3.38 -3.80 17.65
N SER A 154 -3.63 -3.32 16.42
CA SER A 154 -2.61 -2.63 15.60
C SER A 154 -2.30 -1.20 16.05
N GLU A 155 -3.13 -0.56 16.88
CA GLU A 155 -3.10 0.87 17.19
C GLU A 155 -1.72 1.31 17.72
N GLN A 156 -1.22 0.61 18.74
CA GLN A 156 0.07 0.94 19.35
C GLN A 156 1.24 0.76 18.37
N ASN A 157 1.21 -0.32 17.58
CA ASN A 157 2.22 -0.56 16.57
C ASN A 157 2.19 0.50 15.48
N CYS A 158 0.99 0.87 14.98
CA CYS A 158 0.84 1.91 13.96
C CYS A 158 1.31 3.27 14.46
N GLN A 159 1.03 3.62 15.73
CA GLN A 159 1.53 4.84 16.36
C GLN A 159 3.07 4.83 16.46
N ALA A 160 3.65 3.71 16.90
CA ALA A 160 5.10 3.55 16.96
C ALA A 160 5.76 3.61 15.57
N ILE A 161 5.13 3.00 14.55
CA ILE A 161 5.58 3.07 13.14
C ILE A 161 5.54 4.51 12.64
N ALA A 162 4.42 5.22 12.84
CA ALA A 162 4.30 6.60 12.40
C ALA A 162 5.38 7.50 13.05
N ALA A 163 5.64 7.35 14.35
CA ALA A 163 6.71 8.06 15.05
C ALA A 163 8.10 7.71 14.47
N ALA A 164 8.39 6.42 14.30
CA ALA A 164 9.68 5.98 13.77
C ALA A 164 9.91 6.44 12.32
N VAL A 165 8.89 6.41 11.46
CA VAL A 165 8.97 6.91 10.08
C VAL A 165 9.17 8.43 10.07
N ARG A 166 8.49 9.18 10.95
CA ARG A 166 8.71 10.61 11.12
C ARG A 166 10.16 10.91 11.44
N ASP A 167 10.71 10.21 12.43
CA ASP A 167 12.08 10.43 12.93
C ASP A 167 13.13 9.97 11.91
N ALA A 168 12.87 8.93 11.13
CA ALA A 168 13.73 8.47 10.04
C ALA A 168 13.64 9.32 8.76
N GLY A 169 12.71 10.27 8.66
CA GLY A 169 12.53 11.09 7.46
C GLY A 169 11.84 10.35 6.30
N GLY A 170 11.15 9.23 6.59
CA GLY A 170 10.48 8.40 5.59
C GLY A 170 9.09 8.90 5.19
N TRP A 171 8.41 8.12 4.35
CA TRP A 171 7.08 8.37 3.82
C TRP A 171 6.03 7.48 4.48
N LEU A 172 4.86 8.05 4.77
CA LEU A 172 3.65 7.29 5.08
C LEU A 172 2.64 7.40 3.94
N ALA A 173 1.80 6.37 3.82
CA ALA A 173 0.57 6.42 3.05
C ALA A 173 -0.60 5.90 3.90
N LEU A 174 -1.80 6.40 3.64
CA LEU A 174 -3.01 5.94 4.32
C LEU A 174 -3.75 4.96 3.41
N GLY A 175 -4.06 3.78 3.93
CA GLY A 175 -4.86 2.78 3.24
C GLY A 175 -6.25 2.65 3.84
N SER A 176 -7.30 2.66 3.01
CA SER A 176 -8.66 2.31 3.47
C SER A 176 -8.88 0.81 3.48
N ASP A 177 -8.10 0.06 2.71
CA ASP A 177 -8.21 -1.40 2.54
C ASP A 177 -9.68 -1.79 2.24
N SER A 178 -10.22 -1.07 1.26
CA SER A 178 -11.64 -1.03 0.95
C SER A 178 -12.06 -2.22 0.09
N HIS A 179 -12.67 -3.22 0.68
CA HIS A 179 -13.24 -4.37 -0.02
C HIS A 179 -14.62 -4.10 -0.62
N THR A 180 -15.21 -2.96 -0.27
CA THR A 180 -16.45 -2.42 -0.85
C THR A 180 -16.31 -0.93 -1.10
N ALA A 181 -16.98 -0.40 -2.13
CA ALA A 181 -16.91 1.03 -2.44
C ALA A 181 -17.34 1.92 -1.25
N PHE A 182 -18.20 1.44 -0.36
CA PHE A 182 -18.70 2.19 0.80
C PHE A 182 -17.59 2.71 1.71
N THR A 183 -16.50 1.96 1.85
CA THR A 183 -15.38 2.30 2.74
C THR A 183 -14.19 2.92 2.02
N LEU A 184 -14.31 3.21 0.71
CA LEU A 184 -13.26 3.87 -0.06
C LEU A 184 -12.90 5.22 0.56
N GLY A 185 -11.60 5.43 0.83
CA GLY A 185 -11.10 6.68 1.40
C GLY A 185 -11.51 6.96 2.84
N GLU A 186 -11.92 5.93 3.60
CA GLU A 186 -12.13 6.06 5.04
C GLU A 186 -10.79 6.03 5.77
N PHE A 187 -10.41 7.18 6.36
CA PHE A 187 -9.12 7.38 7.03
C PHE A 187 -9.24 7.94 8.43
N THR A 188 -10.44 7.88 9.02
CA THR A 188 -10.72 8.50 10.33
C THR A 188 -9.80 8.00 11.43
N GLU A 189 -9.55 6.70 11.49
CA GLU A 189 -8.66 6.13 12.51
C GLU A 189 -7.18 6.40 12.17
N CYS A 190 -6.82 6.39 10.89
CA CYS A 190 -5.47 6.78 10.47
C CYS A 190 -5.14 8.20 10.92
N GLN A 191 -6.06 9.15 10.77
CA GLN A 191 -5.84 10.54 11.17
C GLN A 191 -5.53 10.66 12.66
N LYS A 192 -6.24 9.91 13.51
CA LYS A 192 -5.95 9.88 14.96
C LYS A 192 -4.52 9.43 15.27
N ILE A 193 -4.02 8.44 14.53
CA ILE A 193 -2.63 7.97 14.66
C ILE A 193 -1.64 9.07 14.28
N LEU A 194 -1.88 9.75 13.15
CA LEU A 194 -1.01 10.83 12.67
C LEU A 194 -0.98 12.01 13.64
N ASP A 195 -2.16 12.42 14.14
CA ASP A 195 -2.31 13.52 15.11
C ASP A 195 -1.59 13.19 16.43
N ALA A 196 -1.66 11.95 16.89
CA ALA A 196 -1.03 11.51 18.14
C ALA A 196 0.51 11.58 18.12
N VAL A 197 1.12 11.63 16.93
CA VAL A 197 2.58 11.70 16.77
C VAL A 197 3.06 12.97 16.05
N ASP A 198 2.17 13.92 15.80
CA ASP A 198 2.48 15.15 15.04
C ASP A 198 3.19 14.83 13.70
N PHE A 199 2.63 13.88 12.92
CA PHE A 199 3.25 13.46 11.67
C PHE A 199 3.14 14.57 10.61
N PRO A 200 4.24 14.97 9.95
CA PRO A 200 4.25 16.07 8.99
C PRO A 200 3.46 15.72 7.72
N GLN A 201 2.49 16.56 7.36
CA GLN A 201 1.59 16.34 6.22
C GLN A 201 2.30 16.30 4.87
N ASP A 202 3.46 16.95 4.75
CA ASP A 202 4.26 16.96 3.53
C ASP A 202 4.93 15.62 3.24
N ARG A 203 4.95 14.71 4.21
CA ARG A 203 5.45 13.34 4.07
C ARG A 203 4.37 12.26 4.06
N ILE A 204 3.10 12.64 3.92
CA ILE A 204 1.99 11.73 3.64
C ILE A 204 1.76 11.70 2.13
N LEU A 205 1.94 10.54 1.48
CA LEU A 205 1.94 10.43 0.03
C LEU A 205 0.60 10.77 -0.62
N ASN A 206 -0.49 10.29 -0.04
CA ASN A 206 -1.82 10.39 -0.67
C ASN A 206 -2.65 11.60 -0.22
N VAL A 207 -1.99 12.68 0.19
CA VAL A 207 -2.66 13.99 0.42
C VAL A 207 -3.07 14.62 -0.92
N THR A 208 -2.27 14.47 -1.97
CA THR A 208 -2.62 14.93 -3.32
C THR A 208 -2.21 13.91 -4.37
N PRO A 209 -2.94 13.80 -5.51
CA PRO A 209 -2.56 12.94 -6.61
C PRO A 209 -1.13 13.20 -7.10
N ARG A 210 -0.78 14.46 -7.32
CA ARG A 210 0.55 14.87 -7.83
C ARG A 210 1.70 14.38 -6.94
N ARG A 211 1.54 14.47 -5.61
CA ARG A 211 2.58 13.98 -4.68
C ARG A 211 2.78 12.48 -4.84
N PHE A 212 1.70 11.73 -4.92
CA PHE A 212 1.75 10.28 -5.08
C PHE A 212 2.40 9.89 -6.43
N LEU A 213 2.00 10.54 -7.52
CA LEU A 213 2.58 10.31 -8.84
C LEU A 213 4.08 10.66 -8.87
N ASN A 214 4.48 11.80 -8.32
CA ASN A 214 5.90 12.17 -8.22
C ASN A 214 6.71 11.15 -7.40
N PHE A 215 6.12 10.59 -6.34
CA PHE A 215 6.77 9.52 -5.60
C PHE A 215 6.99 8.28 -6.47
N LEU A 216 5.98 7.82 -7.22
CA LEU A 216 6.14 6.68 -8.14
C LEU A 216 7.21 6.96 -9.20
N GLU A 217 7.22 8.15 -9.78
CA GLU A 217 8.24 8.57 -10.76
C GLU A 217 9.65 8.57 -10.14
N SER A 218 9.80 9.04 -8.91
CA SER A 218 11.07 9.00 -8.17
C SER A 218 11.56 7.58 -7.89
N ARG A 219 10.63 6.61 -7.91
CA ARG A 219 10.90 5.17 -7.77
C ARG A 219 11.18 4.49 -9.11
N GLY A 220 11.29 5.26 -10.21
CA GLY A 220 11.61 4.75 -11.54
C GLY A 220 10.39 4.33 -12.36
N MET A 221 9.17 4.58 -11.87
CA MET A 221 7.97 4.36 -12.68
C MET A 221 7.89 5.42 -13.79
N PRO A 222 7.52 5.04 -15.01
CA PRO A 222 7.31 6.03 -16.07
C PRO A 222 6.15 6.96 -15.73
N SER A 223 6.26 8.23 -16.12
CA SER A 223 5.12 9.14 -16.02
C SER A 223 3.94 8.63 -16.86
N ILE A 224 2.74 8.81 -16.35
CA ILE A 224 1.50 8.45 -17.03
C ILE A 224 0.93 9.71 -17.66
N PRO A 225 1.00 9.84 -19.02
CA PRO A 225 0.65 11.09 -19.70
C PRO A 225 -0.77 11.57 -19.40
N GLU A 226 -1.71 10.65 -19.23
CA GLU A 226 -3.11 10.96 -18.92
C GLU A 226 -3.27 11.67 -17.58
N PHE A 227 -2.30 11.56 -16.68
CA PHE A 227 -2.32 12.20 -15.34
C PHE A 227 -1.51 13.51 -15.28
N ALA A 228 -1.17 14.08 -16.40
CA ALA A 228 -0.36 15.32 -16.45
C ALA A 228 -1.00 16.49 -15.64
N ASP A 229 -2.33 16.55 -15.61
CA ASP A 229 -3.08 17.60 -14.92
C ASP A 229 -3.60 17.21 -13.52
N PHE A 230 -3.16 16.08 -12.96
CA PHE A 230 -3.56 15.60 -11.63
C PHE A 230 -2.69 16.15 -10.51
#